data_410eafae2a3a00d8eb26d638ed64c7af
#
_entry.id   410eafae2a3a00d8eb26d638ed64c7af
#
_cell.length_a   1.000
_cell.length_b   1.000
_cell.length_c   1.000
_cell.angle_alpha   90.00
_cell.angle_beta   90.00
_cell.angle_gamma   90.00
#
_symmetry.space_group_name_H-M   'P 1'
#
loop_
_entity.id
_entity.type
_entity.pdbx_description
1 polymer ?
#
loop_
_entity_poly.entity_id
_entity_poly.type
_entity_poly.pdbx_seq_one_letter_code
_entity_poly.pdbx_strand_id
1 'polypeptide(L)'
;MTLGTSFSLGDQYSRGLACTQMAESEAEGRSAAQPKILVVDDERLLADTTAAILSRAGFIAKIAYDGFEALEMMASFHPDYLLTDVMMPAMNGAELAIATTKMYPTTKIMLFSGQAGISEILEKSKIEGFEFQLLAKPVHPSKLVEGLKSLGNR
;
A
#
# COMPACT_ATOMS: atom_id res chain seq x y z
N MET A 1 -9.43 -40.25 39.60
CA MET A 1 -9.73 -40.01 39.26
C MET A 1 -9.74 -38.83 38.96
N THR A 2 -10.12 -38.46 39.08
CA THR A 2 -10.03 -37.24 39.02
C THR A 2 -9.29 -36.75 37.99
N LEU A 3 -8.50 -37.33 37.74
CA LEU A 3 -7.77 -36.94 36.81
C LEU A 3 -8.35 -36.75 35.58
N GLY A 4 -9.19 -37.49 35.33
CA GLY A 4 -9.72 -37.48 34.04
C GLY A 4 -9.99 -36.13 33.61
N THR A 5 -10.28 -35.44 34.52
CA THR A 5 -10.67 -34.19 34.11
C THR A 5 -9.55 -33.45 33.68
N SER A 6 -8.51 -33.65 34.27
CA SER A 6 -7.45 -32.85 33.87
C SER A 6 -7.18 -33.09 32.46
N PHE A 7 -7.55 -34.17 31.94
CA PHE A 7 -7.30 -34.41 30.67
C PHE A 7 -7.97 -33.51 29.81
N SER A 8 -9.10 -33.17 30.17
CA SER A 8 -9.78 -32.27 29.30
C SER A 8 -8.96 -31.06 29.19
N LEU A 9 -8.16 -30.78 30.13
CA LEU A 9 -7.35 -29.64 30.02
C LEU A 9 -6.41 -29.80 28.89
N GLY A 10 -5.89 -30.94 28.78
CA GLY A 10 -4.97 -31.17 27.72
C GLY A 10 -5.60 -30.90 26.39
N ASP A 11 -6.82 -31.26 26.28
CA ASP A 11 -7.47 -31.04 25.03
C ASP A 11 -7.55 -29.58 24.72
N GLN A 12 -7.72 -28.81 25.73
CA GLN A 12 -7.84 -27.42 25.49
C GLN A 12 -6.54 -26.88 25.01
N TYR A 13 -5.48 -27.42 25.47
CA TYR A 13 -4.22 -26.97 24.97
C TYR A 13 -4.09 -27.33 23.55
N SER A 14 -4.61 -28.43 23.17
CA SER A 14 -4.52 -28.82 21.80
C SER A 14 -5.15 -27.78 20.91
N ARG A 15 -6.23 -27.23 21.40
CA ARG A 15 -6.88 -26.25 20.60
C ARG A 15 -6.02 -25.01 20.46
N GLY A 16 -5.34 -24.69 21.52
CA GLY A 16 -4.45 -23.56 21.44
C GLY A 16 -3.40 -23.78 20.39
N LEU A 17 -2.94 -24.99 20.32
CA LEU A 17 -1.95 -25.31 19.33
C LEU A 17 -2.52 -25.17 17.96
N ALA A 18 -3.75 -25.55 17.80
CA ALA A 18 -4.37 -25.45 16.51
C ALA A 18 -4.41 -24.00 16.06
N CYS A 19 -4.67 -23.12 16.96
CA CYS A 19 -4.67 -21.72 16.60
C CYS A 19 -3.30 -21.27 16.17
N THR A 20 -2.32 -21.77 16.84
CA THR A 20 -0.97 -21.41 16.47
C THR A 20 -0.66 -21.91 15.07
N GLN A 21 -1.11 -23.09 14.77
CA GLN A 21 -0.86 -23.63 13.45
C GLN A 21 -1.56 -22.82 12.40
N MET A 22 -2.73 -22.33 12.72
CA MET A 22 -3.43 -21.52 11.76
C MET A 22 -2.64 -20.26 11.48
N ALA A 23 -2.05 -19.70 12.51
CA ALA A 23 -1.26 -18.52 12.32
C ALA A 23 -0.06 -18.81 11.42
N GLU A 24 0.52 -19.96 11.59
CA GLU A 24 1.65 -20.32 10.74
C GLU A 24 1.21 -20.53 9.32
N SER A 25 0.07 -21.14 9.17
CA SER A 25 -0.47 -21.36 7.87
C SER A 25 -0.73 -20.04 7.18
N GLU A 26 -1.21 -19.09 7.94
CA GLU A 26 -1.43 -17.78 7.38
C GLU A 26 -0.12 -17.15 7.01
N ALA A 27 0.90 -17.38 7.79
CA ALA A 27 2.20 -16.83 7.47
C ALA A 27 2.70 -17.42 6.17
N GLU A 28 2.45 -18.66 5.94
CA GLU A 28 2.85 -19.25 4.69
C GLU A 28 2.03 -18.70 3.57
N GLY A 29 0.76 -18.56 3.81
CA GLY A 29 -0.09 -17.96 2.82
C GLY A 29 0.20 -16.49 2.69
N ARG A 30 1.13 -15.98 3.49
CA ARG A 30 1.39 -14.59 3.43
C ARG A 30 1.96 -14.18 2.11
N SER A 31 2.53 -15.07 1.38
CA SER A 31 2.97 -14.77 0.04
C SER A 31 1.76 -14.33 -0.77
N ALA A 32 0.58 -14.78 -0.37
CA ALA A 32 -0.65 -14.36 -0.99
C ALA A 32 -1.41 -13.40 -0.09
N ALA A 33 -0.75 -12.90 0.95
CA ALA A 33 -1.41 -12.01 1.88
C ALA A 33 -1.69 -10.67 1.21
N GLN A 34 -2.56 -9.91 1.83
CA GLN A 34 -2.97 -8.63 1.29
C GLN A 34 -1.82 -7.65 1.32
N PRO A 35 -1.50 -7.06 0.18
CA PRO A 35 -0.46 -6.04 0.14
C PRO A 35 -0.96 -4.75 0.77
N LYS A 36 -0.04 -3.99 1.32
CA LYS A 36 -0.35 -2.72 1.94
C LYS A 36 -0.12 -1.60 0.94
N ILE A 37 -1.05 -0.67 0.88
CA ILE A 37 -0.90 0.46 -0.02
C ILE A 37 -1.22 1.76 0.72
N LEU A 38 -0.39 2.78 0.49
CA LEU A 38 -0.65 4.11 1.01
C LEU A 38 -1.14 4.97 -0.14
N VAL A 39 -2.31 5.52 0.00
CA VAL A 39 -2.93 6.39 -1.00
C VAL A 39 -2.75 7.83 -0.55
N VAL A 40 -2.18 8.67 -1.41
CA VAL A 40 -1.91 10.06 -1.06
C VAL A 40 -2.57 10.99 -2.07
N ASP A 41 -3.46 11.84 -1.60
CA ASP A 41 -4.15 12.79 -2.46
C ASP A 41 -4.70 13.88 -1.54
N ASP A 42 -4.53 15.14 -1.92
CA ASP A 42 -5.02 16.25 -1.11
C ASP A 42 -6.53 16.44 -1.23
N GLU A 43 -7.15 15.84 -2.26
CA GLU A 43 -8.59 15.84 -2.37
C GLU A 43 -9.13 14.66 -1.57
N ARG A 44 -9.68 14.97 -0.40
CA ARG A 44 -10.10 13.93 0.55
C ARG A 44 -11.07 12.93 -0.02
N LEU A 45 -12.07 13.41 -0.73
CA LEU A 45 -13.06 12.51 -1.29
C LEU A 45 -12.44 11.54 -2.28
N LEU A 46 -11.51 12.03 -3.08
CA LEU A 46 -10.86 11.21 -4.08
C LEU A 46 -9.95 10.18 -3.41
N ALA A 47 -9.21 10.60 -2.39
CA ALA A 47 -8.36 9.69 -1.64
C ALA A 47 -9.19 8.59 -0.98
N ASP A 48 -10.28 8.97 -0.33
CA ASP A 48 -11.14 8.02 0.35
C ASP A 48 -11.77 7.03 -0.62
N THR A 49 -12.21 7.52 -1.77
CA THR A 49 -12.82 6.67 -2.78
C THR A 49 -11.80 5.69 -3.36
N THR A 50 -10.61 6.18 -3.64
CA THR A 50 -9.54 5.34 -4.17
C THR A 50 -9.16 4.24 -3.18
N ALA A 51 -9.03 4.60 -1.91
CA ALA A 51 -8.70 3.64 -0.88
C ALA A 51 -9.80 2.58 -0.74
N ALA A 52 -11.07 2.99 -0.85
CA ALA A 52 -12.18 2.04 -0.77
C ALA A 52 -12.14 1.04 -1.93
N ILE A 53 -11.84 1.51 -3.12
CA ILE A 53 -11.71 0.66 -4.30
C ILE A 53 -10.60 -0.36 -4.08
N LEU A 54 -9.46 0.10 -3.58
CA LEU A 54 -8.31 -0.77 -3.37
C LEU A 54 -8.55 -1.77 -2.24
N SER A 55 -9.25 -1.36 -1.21
CA SER A 55 -9.61 -2.26 -0.13
C SER A 55 -10.47 -3.41 -0.63
N ARG A 56 -11.41 -3.10 -1.52
CA ARG A 56 -12.26 -4.13 -2.10
C ARG A 56 -11.47 -5.05 -3.01
N ALA A 57 -10.40 -4.56 -3.59
CA ALA A 57 -9.57 -5.35 -4.48
C ALA A 57 -8.55 -6.20 -3.74
N GLY A 58 -8.53 -6.16 -2.41
CA GLY A 58 -7.67 -7.01 -1.62
C GLY A 58 -6.46 -6.34 -0.99
N PHE A 59 -6.36 -5.01 -1.09
CA PHE A 59 -5.26 -4.29 -0.47
C PHE A 59 -5.63 -3.85 0.95
N ILE A 60 -4.62 -3.69 1.79
CA ILE A 60 -4.81 -3.02 3.06
C ILE A 60 -4.42 -1.57 2.81
N ALA A 61 -5.40 -0.69 2.69
CA ALA A 61 -5.19 0.69 2.28
C ALA A 61 -5.23 1.66 3.43
N LYS A 62 -4.26 2.58 3.45
CA LYS A 62 -4.30 3.73 4.35
C LYS A 62 -4.21 4.98 3.50
N ILE A 63 -4.58 6.11 4.08
CA ILE A 63 -4.69 7.37 3.36
C ILE A 63 -3.87 8.44 4.04
N ALA A 64 -3.17 9.23 3.25
CA ALA A 64 -2.55 10.47 3.70
C ALA A 64 -3.04 11.57 2.78
N TYR A 65 -3.19 12.76 3.31
CA TYR A 65 -3.74 13.87 2.52
C TYR A 65 -2.68 14.87 2.07
N ASP A 66 -1.44 14.62 2.39
CA ASP A 66 -0.32 15.40 1.85
C ASP A 66 0.97 14.58 1.95
N GLY A 67 2.03 15.07 1.34
CA GLY A 67 3.28 14.35 1.26
C GLY A 67 3.99 14.17 2.60
N PHE A 68 3.86 15.17 3.48
CA PHE A 68 4.51 15.09 4.78
C PHE A 68 3.82 14.06 5.67
N GLU A 69 2.51 14.03 5.64
CA GLU A 69 1.74 13.04 6.38
C GLU A 69 2.08 11.65 5.85
N ALA A 70 2.22 11.54 4.53
CA ALA A 70 2.56 10.26 3.92
C ALA A 70 3.90 9.74 4.43
N LEU A 71 4.91 10.60 4.50
CA LEU A 71 6.22 10.18 4.98
C LEU A 71 6.16 9.74 6.44
N GLU A 72 5.37 10.41 7.25
CA GLU A 72 5.18 10.01 8.64
C GLU A 72 4.54 8.64 8.73
N MET A 73 3.52 8.42 7.92
CA MET A 73 2.80 7.15 7.96
C MET A 73 3.64 5.99 7.46
N MET A 74 4.52 6.24 6.52
CA MET A 74 5.38 5.20 5.99
C MET A 74 6.26 4.57 7.05
N ALA A 75 6.70 5.37 8.01
CA ALA A 75 7.60 4.88 9.05
C ALA A 75 6.95 3.78 9.90
N SER A 76 5.64 3.82 10.08
CA SER A 76 4.95 2.82 10.89
C SER A 76 4.19 1.81 10.04
N PHE A 77 3.68 2.23 8.90
CA PHE A 77 2.84 1.35 8.08
C PHE A 77 3.66 0.43 7.17
N HIS A 78 4.81 0.90 6.69
CA HIS A 78 5.67 0.14 5.78
C HIS A 78 4.88 -0.40 4.57
N PRO A 79 4.31 0.49 3.75
CA PRO A 79 3.49 0.02 2.63
C PRO A 79 4.33 -0.66 1.56
N ASP A 80 3.71 -1.62 0.89
CA ASP A 80 4.32 -2.29 -0.26
C ASP A 80 4.19 -1.40 -1.49
N TYR A 81 3.14 -0.57 -1.51
CA TYR A 81 2.85 0.32 -2.64
C TYR A 81 2.57 1.74 -2.16
N LEU A 82 2.98 2.70 -2.96
CA LEU A 82 2.61 4.09 -2.77
C LEU A 82 1.88 4.54 -4.02
N LEU A 83 0.66 5.01 -3.88
CA LEU A 83 -0.10 5.60 -4.97
C LEU A 83 -0.34 7.05 -4.61
N THR A 84 0.27 7.97 -5.34
CA THR A 84 0.17 9.38 -4.99
C THR A 84 -0.21 10.25 -6.18
N ASP A 85 -1.05 11.24 -5.90
CA ASP A 85 -1.33 12.29 -6.87
C ASP A 85 -0.04 13.08 -7.08
N VAL A 86 0.15 13.62 -8.26
CA VAL A 86 1.33 14.40 -8.58
C VAL A 86 1.17 15.84 -8.09
N MET A 87 0.02 16.45 -8.38
CA MET A 87 -0.20 17.85 -8.06
C MET A 87 -0.80 18.02 -6.67
N MET A 88 0.06 18.31 -5.71
CA MET A 88 -0.36 18.55 -4.33
C MET A 88 0.38 19.78 -3.80
N PRO A 89 -0.21 20.51 -2.87
CA PRO A 89 0.45 21.68 -2.27
C PRO A 89 1.69 21.26 -1.48
N ALA A 90 2.64 22.12 -1.39
CA ALA A 90 3.86 21.99 -0.61
C ALA A 90 4.80 20.91 -1.16
N MET A 91 4.45 19.66 -1.08
CA MET A 91 5.27 18.59 -1.63
C MET A 91 4.46 17.89 -2.71
N ASN A 92 4.94 17.91 -3.94
CA ASN A 92 4.23 17.22 -5.02
C ASN A 92 4.52 15.72 -4.99
N GLY A 93 3.73 14.96 -5.76
CA GLY A 93 3.86 13.51 -5.74
C GLY A 93 5.19 12.97 -6.25
N ALA A 94 5.82 13.69 -7.18
CA ALA A 94 7.13 13.26 -7.67
C ALA A 94 8.19 13.44 -6.58
N GLU A 95 8.12 14.53 -5.84
CA GLU A 95 9.02 14.76 -4.72
C GLU A 95 8.83 13.69 -3.64
N LEU A 96 7.59 13.36 -3.36
CA LEU A 96 7.28 12.30 -2.41
C LEU A 96 7.82 10.96 -2.90
N ALA A 97 7.66 10.69 -4.19
CA ALA A 97 8.13 9.44 -4.78
C ALA A 97 9.65 9.32 -4.70
N ILE A 98 10.35 10.42 -4.94
CA ILE A 98 11.80 10.43 -4.84
C ILE A 98 12.25 10.17 -3.39
N ALA A 99 11.62 10.85 -2.44
CA ALA A 99 11.92 10.65 -1.03
C ALA A 99 11.67 9.20 -0.63
N THR A 100 10.56 8.64 -1.12
CA THR A 100 10.21 7.26 -0.82
C THR A 100 11.25 6.29 -1.39
N THR A 101 11.67 6.53 -2.63
CA THR A 101 12.68 5.67 -3.26
C THR A 101 13.98 5.66 -2.45
N LYS A 102 14.35 6.82 -1.94
CA LYS A 102 15.59 6.93 -1.15
C LYS A 102 15.49 6.27 0.22
N MET A 103 14.33 6.41 0.87
CA MET A 103 14.14 5.92 2.24
C MET A 103 13.59 4.51 2.30
N TYR A 104 12.77 4.13 1.35
CA TYR A 104 12.08 2.84 1.33
C TYR A 104 12.16 2.23 -0.06
N PRO A 105 13.35 1.79 -0.47
CA PRO A 105 13.57 1.35 -1.87
C PRO A 105 12.74 0.14 -2.32
N THR A 106 12.14 -0.60 -1.39
CA THR A 106 11.33 -1.73 -1.79
C THR A 106 9.86 -1.37 -2.03
N THR A 107 9.45 -0.15 -1.69
CA THR A 107 8.08 0.29 -1.93
C THR A 107 7.90 0.57 -3.42
N LYS A 108 6.89 -0.04 -4.01
CA LYS A 108 6.56 0.19 -5.43
C LYS A 108 5.75 1.46 -5.54
N ILE A 109 6.05 2.29 -6.53
CA ILE A 109 5.45 3.62 -6.62
C ILE A 109 4.67 3.80 -7.92
N MET A 110 3.46 4.32 -7.80
CA MET A 110 2.62 4.68 -8.93
C MET A 110 2.18 6.12 -8.76
N LEU A 111 2.39 6.95 -9.76
CA LEU A 111 1.91 8.32 -9.75
C LEU A 111 0.55 8.37 -10.44
N PHE A 112 -0.31 9.26 -10.00
CA PHE A 112 -1.69 9.30 -10.43
C PHE A 112 -2.06 10.76 -10.66
N SER A 113 -2.43 11.14 -11.86
CA SER A 113 -2.73 12.54 -12.13
C SER A 113 -3.69 12.73 -13.29
N GLY A 114 -4.56 13.70 -13.16
CA GLY A 114 -5.47 14.09 -14.22
C GLY A 114 -5.15 15.45 -14.78
N GLN A 115 -4.05 16.03 -14.35
CA GLN A 115 -3.75 17.40 -14.71
C GLN A 115 -2.79 17.49 -15.88
N ALA A 116 -2.99 18.50 -16.70
CA ALA A 116 -2.02 18.83 -17.72
C ALA A 116 -0.87 19.54 -17.00
N GLY A 117 0.28 19.58 -17.61
CA GLY A 117 1.40 20.31 -17.04
C GLY A 117 2.28 19.54 -16.10
N ILE A 118 2.01 18.26 -15.90
CA ILE A 118 2.83 17.44 -15.01
C ILE A 118 4.12 17.00 -15.73
N SER A 119 4.18 17.18 -17.03
CA SER A 119 5.34 16.71 -17.80
C SER A 119 6.64 17.35 -17.32
N GLU A 120 6.62 18.61 -16.93
CA GLU A 120 7.81 19.26 -16.43
C GLU A 120 8.28 18.62 -15.13
N ILE A 121 7.35 18.28 -14.27
CA ILE A 121 7.65 17.63 -12.99
C ILE A 121 8.28 16.28 -13.25
N LEU A 122 7.72 15.52 -14.19
CA LEU A 122 8.24 14.19 -14.49
C LEU A 122 9.59 14.27 -15.20
N GLU A 123 9.77 15.25 -16.06
CA GLU A 123 11.03 15.46 -16.76
C GLU A 123 12.13 15.77 -15.74
N LYS A 124 11.83 16.63 -14.78
CA LYS A 124 12.77 16.97 -13.75
C LYS A 124 13.18 15.75 -12.93
N SER A 125 12.22 14.92 -12.60
CA SER A 125 12.50 13.69 -11.86
C SER A 125 13.40 12.77 -12.68
N LYS A 126 13.15 12.69 -13.97
CA LYS A 126 13.93 11.85 -14.86
C LYS A 126 15.37 12.33 -14.96
N ILE A 127 15.55 13.64 -15.04
CA ILE A 127 16.87 14.24 -15.08
C ILE A 127 17.64 13.87 -13.82
N GLU A 128 16.95 13.78 -12.69
CA GLU A 128 17.56 13.40 -11.42
C GLU A 128 17.76 11.89 -11.31
N GLY A 129 17.38 11.15 -12.31
CA GLY A 129 17.59 9.70 -12.34
C GLY A 129 16.41 8.87 -11.86
N PHE A 130 15.23 9.46 -11.74
CA PHE A 130 14.06 8.75 -11.25
C PHE A 130 12.96 8.66 -12.29
N GLU A 131 12.48 7.47 -12.53
CA GLU A 131 11.42 7.24 -13.49
C GLU A 131 10.32 6.49 -12.79
N PHE A 132 9.11 7.00 -12.86
CA PHE A 132 7.97 6.41 -12.18
C PHE A 132 6.85 6.06 -13.13
N GLN A 133 6.06 5.06 -12.78
CA GLN A 133 4.87 4.70 -13.54
C GLN A 133 3.81 5.75 -13.28
N LEU A 134 3.12 6.16 -14.33
CA LEU A 134 2.08 7.17 -14.23
C LEU A 134 0.76 6.61 -14.73
N LEU A 135 -0.29 6.89 -13.99
CA LEU A 135 -1.65 6.50 -14.37
C LEU A 135 -2.46 7.78 -14.50
N ALA A 136 -3.13 7.93 -15.62
CA ALA A 136 -3.92 9.15 -15.89
C ALA A 136 -5.31 9.04 -15.29
N LYS A 137 -5.77 10.13 -14.65
CA LYS A 137 -7.16 10.24 -14.19
C LYS A 137 -8.02 10.76 -15.32
N PRO A 138 -9.28 10.39 -15.36
CA PRO A 138 -9.95 9.42 -14.51
C PRO A 138 -9.59 8.00 -14.95
N VAL A 139 -9.51 7.08 -14.00
CA VAL A 139 -9.15 5.72 -14.34
C VAL A 139 -10.23 4.77 -13.81
N HIS A 140 -10.55 3.80 -14.62
CA HIS A 140 -11.50 2.79 -14.19
C HIS A 140 -10.88 1.95 -13.07
N PRO A 141 -11.66 1.57 -12.06
CA PRO A 141 -11.11 0.77 -10.95
C PRO A 141 -10.31 -0.45 -11.38
N SER A 142 -10.77 -1.15 -12.41
CA SER A 142 -10.06 -2.34 -12.86
C SER A 142 -8.69 -2.01 -13.44
N LYS A 143 -8.56 -0.86 -14.09
CA LYS A 143 -7.28 -0.43 -14.66
C LYS A 143 -6.31 -0.03 -13.56
N LEU A 144 -6.82 0.59 -12.50
CA LEU A 144 -6.01 0.97 -11.37
C LEU A 144 -5.43 -0.28 -10.70
N VAL A 145 -6.27 -1.25 -10.43
CA VAL A 145 -5.86 -2.49 -9.78
C VAL A 145 -4.88 -3.24 -10.67
N GLU A 146 -5.18 -3.30 -11.96
CA GLU A 146 -4.34 -3.98 -12.94
C GLU A 146 -2.95 -3.35 -12.99
N GLY A 147 -2.90 -2.02 -13.02
CA GLY A 147 -1.64 -1.29 -13.05
C GLY A 147 -0.80 -1.55 -11.80
N LEU A 148 -1.43 -1.59 -10.64
CA LEU A 148 -0.72 -1.85 -9.41
C LEU A 148 -0.21 -3.29 -9.36
N LYS A 149 -1.02 -4.24 -9.79
CA LYS A 149 -0.60 -5.63 -9.81
C LYS A 149 0.55 -5.85 -10.78
N SER A 150 0.49 -5.19 -11.92
CA SER A 150 1.56 -5.26 -12.89
C SER A 150 2.86 -4.70 -12.32
N LEU A 151 2.76 -3.63 -11.56
CA LEU A 151 3.91 -3.00 -10.94
C LEU A 151 4.53 -3.95 -9.90
N GLY A 152 3.71 -4.67 -9.17
CA GLY A 152 4.17 -5.61 -8.16
C GLY A 152 4.87 -6.83 -8.73
N ASN A 153 4.63 -7.12 -10.00
CA ASN A 153 5.25 -8.28 -10.65
C ASN A 153 6.60 -7.95 -11.30
N ARG A 154 7.09 -6.75 -11.13
CA ARG A 154 8.39 -6.36 -11.70
C ARG A 154 9.55 -6.56 -10.72
#